data_98bde3d757f4e40e312024f674e8c0dd
#
_entry.id   98bde3d757f4e40e312024f674e8c0dd
#
_cell.length_a   1.000
_cell.length_b   1.000
_cell.length_c   1.000
_cell.angle_alpha   90.00
_cell.angle_beta   90.00
_cell.angle_gamma   90.00
#
_symmetry.space_group_name_H-M   'P 1'
#
loop_
_entity.id
_entity.type
_entity.pdbx_description
1 polymer ?
#
loop_
_entity_poly.entity_id
_entity_poly.type
_entity_poly.pdbx_seq_one_letter_code
_entity_poly.pdbx_strand_id
1 'polypeptide(L)'
;MNLLKTQQDSEPEEALETAMAMVASALSDPSRVSILCALMDGRAWTATELSTVAEVSASTTSGHLTRLLSNGLVVCLAQGRHRYYRLAGAHIAALLENLMGVSMQAHKTLLPSTPVNLRYARTCYDHLAGELAVNIYECMLREKWLAADGLALTSAGKAQLERLGAVLNTRPRRKPCCPCLDWRGWITRTPGYREVQVTDSGKAALSRLFNLKVSG
;
A
#
# COMPACT_ATOMS: atom_id res chain seq x y z
N MET A 1 -49.59 22.37 17.72
CA MET A 1 -49.36 20.99 17.26
C MET A 1 -47.97 20.93 16.63
N ASN A 2 -47.12 20.35 17.38
CA ASN A 2 -45.73 19.93 17.31
C ASN A 2 -44.96 20.05 15.98
N LEU A 3 -44.00 21.00 15.92
CA LEU A 3 -42.88 21.08 15.00
C LEU A 3 -41.56 21.13 15.80
N LEU A 4 -41.32 20.11 16.64
CA LEU A 4 -40.07 19.93 17.38
C LEU A 4 -39.67 18.47 17.37
N LYS A 5 -39.26 17.96 16.21
CA LYS A 5 -38.56 16.67 16.07
C LYS A 5 -37.85 16.59 14.73
N THR A 6 -36.73 17.28 14.59
CA THR A 6 -35.77 17.02 13.47
C THR A 6 -34.41 17.67 13.76
N GLN A 7 -33.92 17.71 14.96
CA GLN A 7 -32.60 18.28 15.28
C GLN A 7 -31.63 17.34 15.96
N GLN A 8 -31.92 16.05 16.09
CA GLN A 8 -31.05 15.11 16.84
C GLN A 8 -30.32 14.07 15.99
N ASP A 9 -30.63 13.94 14.69
CA ASP A 9 -30.00 12.90 13.83
C ASP A 9 -28.91 13.46 12.89
N SER A 10 -28.70 14.77 12.85
CA SER A 10 -27.71 15.42 11.97
C SER A 10 -26.30 15.51 12.57
N GLU A 11 -26.14 15.51 13.88
CA GLU A 11 -24.83 15.67 14.54
C GLU A 11 -23.79 14.57 14.22
N PRO A 12 -24.13 13.26 14.17
CA PRO A 12 -23.12 12.22 13.87
C PRO A 12 -22.66 12.23 12.42
N GLU A 13 -23.52 12.57 11.47
CA GLU A 13 -23.22 12.58 10.03
C GLU A 13 -22.35 13.78 9.68
N GLU A 14 -22.67 14.96 10.20
CA GLU A 14 -21.86 16.18 10.05
C GLU A 14 -20.46 16.04 10.69
N ALA A 15 -20.37 15.29 11.82
CA ALA A 15 -19.09 14.99 12.44
C ALA A 15 -18.22 14.05 11.58
N LEU A 16 -18.83 13.06 10.89
CA LEU A 16 -18.11 12.17 9.97
C LEU A 16 -17.59 12.92 8.74
N GLU A 17 -18.43 13.75 8.11
CA GLU A 17 -18.03 14.56 6.96
C GLU A 17 -16.88 15.51 7.29
N THR A 18 -16.94 16.14 8.47
CA THR A 18 -15.86 17.00 8.96
C THR A 18 -14.57 16.20 9.17
N ALA A 19 -14.63 15.02 9.76
CA ALA A 19 -13.48 14.14 9.97
C ALA A 19 -12.88 13.69 8.62
N MET A 20 -13.72 13.35 7.65
CA MET A 20 -13.27 13.02 6.28
C MET A 20 -12.58 14.21 5.61
N ALA A 21 -13.13 15.41 5.75
CA ALA A 21 -12.54 16.64 5.22
C ALA A 21 -11.17 16.95 5.86
N MET A 22 -11.00 16.67 7.14
CA MET A 22 -9.70 16.81 7.83
C MET A 22 -8.65 15.85 7.27
N VAL A 23 -8.99 14.58 7.03
CA VAL A 23 -8.11 13.61 6.40
C VAL A 23 -7.78 14.04 4.97
N ALA A 24 -8.76 14.43 4.16
CA ALA A 24 -8.55 14.92 2.80
C ALA A 24 -7.64 16.15 2.78
N SER A 25 -7.83 17.10 3.72
CA SER A 25 -6.96 18.26 3.89
C SER A 25 -5.52 17.87 4.28
N ALA A 26 -5.33 16.81 5.07
CA ALA A 26 -3.99 16.29 5.36
C ALA A 26 -3.31 15.70 4.11
N LEU A 27 -4.08 15.15 3.18
CA LEU A 27 -3.58 14.58 1.91
C LEU A 27 -3.45 15.60 0.77
N SER A 28 -3.91 16.84 0.93
CA SER A 28 -3.90 17.84 -0.15
C SER A 28 -2.54 18.49 -0.44
N ASP A 29 -1.51 18.21 0.37
CA ASP A 29 -0.18 18.80 0.25
C ASP A 29 0.81 17.79 -0.36
N PRO A 30 1.53 18.14 -1.44
CA PRO A 30 2.45 17.23 -2.12
C PRO A 30 3.56 16.67 -1.23
N SER A 31 4.12 17.48 -0.32
CA SER A 31 5.19 17.04 0.58
C SER A 31 4.69 16.02 1.60
N ARG A 32 3.47 16.20 2.13
CA ARG A 32 2.84 15.20 3.00
C ARG A 32 2.53 13.91 2.26
N VAL A 33 2.06 13.98 1.03
CA VAL A 33 1.86 12.79 0.18
C VAL A 33 3.19 12.09 -0.08
N SER A 34 4.28 12.82 -0.37
CA SER A 34 5.62 12.26 -0.55
C SER A 34 6.10 11.52 0.71
N ILE A 35 5.92 12.10 1.90
CA ILE A 35 6.20 11.46 3.19
C ILE A 35 5.41 10.15 3.33
N LEU A 36 4.11 10.17 3.10
CA LEU A 36 3.26 8.98 3.21
C LEU A 36 3.66 7.90 2.21
N CYS A 37 4.00 8.27 0.97
CA CYS A 37 4.49 7.34 -0.04
C CYS A 37 5.83 6.71 0.35
N ALA A 38 6.74 7.46 0.98
CA ALA A 38 7.99 6.90 1.51
C ALA A 38 7.72 5.84 2.58
N LEU A 39 6.79 6.13 3.49
CA LEU A 39 6.40 5.21 4.57
C LEU A 39 5.66 3.94 4.10
N MET A 40 5.27 3.88 2.82
CA MET A 40 4.69 2.68 2.20
C MET A 40 5.69 1.52 2.06
N ASP A 41 6.97 1.72 2.39
CA ASP A 41 7.93 0.62 2.49
C ASP A 41 7.75 -0.24 3.75
N GLY A 42 6.86 0.16 4.65
CA GLY A 42 6.54 -0.56 5.89
C GLY A 42 7.52 -0.33 7.03
N ARG A 43 8.57 0.48 6.83
CA ARG A 43 9.57 0.81 7.85
C ARG A 43 9.17 2.03 8.67
N ALA A 44 9.92 2.22 9.75
CA ALA A 44 9.86 3.44 10.54
C ALA A 44 11.05 4.35 10.15
N TRP A 45 10.77 5.61 9.87
CA TRP A 45 11.72 6.61 9.38
C TRP A 45 11.86 7.76 10.37
N THR A 46 13.04 8.34 10.45
CA THR A 46 13.27 9.56 11.22
C THR A 46 12.73 10.81 10.48
N ALA A 47 12.47 11.89 11.22
CA ALA A 47 12.07 13.14 10.59
C ALA A 47 13.10 13.68 9.59
N THR A 48 14.40 13.47 9.84
CA THR A 48 15.49 13.88 8.94
C THR A 48 15.44 13.13 7.61
N GLU A 49 15.25 11.80 7.63
CA GLU A 49 15.10 11.01 6.41
C GLU A 49 13.86 11.46 5.61
N LEU A 50 12.74 11.69 6.30
CA LEU A 50 11.51 12.16 5.67
C LEU A 50 11.63 13.57 5.11
N SER A 51 12.43 14.46 5.74
CA SER A 51 12.69 15.80 5.20
C SER A 51 13.45 15.74 3.87
N THR A 52 14.41 14.82 3.77
CA THR A 52 15.16 14.58 2.52
C THR A 52 14.26 14.08 1.40
N VAL A 53 13.38 13.12 1.69
CA VAL A 53 12.44 12.57 0.68
C VAL A 53 11.43 13.61 0.23
N ALA A 54 10.92 14.42 1.15
CA ALA A 54 9.92 15.45 0.83
C ALA A 54 10.53 16.74 0.27
N GLU A 55 11.87 16.84 0.25
CA GLU A 55 12.64 18.01 -0.21
C GLU A 55 12.22 19.32 0.48
N VAL A 56 11.93 19.23 1.80
CA VAL A 56 11.53 20.38 2.61
C VAL A 56 12.39 20.50 3.87
N SER A 57 12.38 21.69 4.49
CA SER A 57 13.14 21.92 5.71
C SER A 57 12.70 21.03 6.88
N ALA A 58 13.58 20.83 7.86
CA ALA A 58 13.27 20.06 9.06
C ALA A 58 12.09 20.66 9.85
N SER A 59 11.97 21.99 9.90
CA SER A 59 10.85 22.68 10.54
C SER A 59 9.52 22.42 9.82
N THR A 60 9.52 22.50 8.49
CA THR A 60 8.35 22.19 7.64
C THR A 60 7.95 20.73 7.81
N THR A 61 8.93 19.80 7.78
CA THR A 61 8.69 18.37 8.02
C THR A 61 8.05 18.13 9.38
N SER A 62 8.52 18.80 10.42
CA SER A 62 7.94 18.70 11.77
C SER A 62 6.46 19.11 11.78
N GLY A 63 6.11 20.23 11.11
CA GLY A 63 4.72 20.65 10.94
C GLY A 63 3.87 19.64 10.17
N HIS A 64 4.41 19.09 9.07
CA HIS A 64 3.74 18.04 8.30
C HIS A 64 3.50 16.77 9.13
N LEU A 65 4.50 16.31 9.86
CA LEU A 65 4.38 15.13 10.73
C LEU A 65 3.37 15.34 11.84
N THR A 66 3.34 16.52 12.46
CA THR A 66 2.33 16.88 13.46
C THR A 66 0.91 16.77 12.88
N ARG A 67 0.70 17.30 11.68
CA ARG A 67 -0.59 17.23 11.00
C ARG A 67 -0.98 15.80 10.60
N LEU A 68 -0.02 14.99 10.17
CA LEU A 68 -0.27 13.58 9.85
C LEU A 68 -0.58 12.75 11.11
N LEU A 69 0.09 13.02 12.22
CA LEU A 69 -0.16 12.41 13.53
C LEU A 69 -1.58 12.74 14.04
N SER A 70 -1.94 14.04 14.02
CA SER A 70 -3.26 14.49 14.52
C SER A 70 -4.44 13.91 13.72
N ASN A 71 -4.20 13.55 12.45
CA ASN A 71 -5.21 12.90 11.60
C ASN A 71 -5.10 11.36 11.59
N GLY A 72 -4.29 10.75 12.45
CA GLY A 72 -4.16 9.31 12.56
C GLY A 72 -3.57 8.60 11.32
N LEU A 73 -2.90 9.33 10.43
CA LEU A 73 -2.29 8.76 9.22
C LEU A 73 -0.94 8.12 9.49
N VAL A 74 -0.22 8.63 10.47
CA VAL A 74 1.07 8.09 10.93
C VAL A 74 1.07 7.91 12.45
N VAL A 75 1.97 7.07 12.94
CA VAL A 75 2.27 6.93 14.37
C VAL A 75 3.75 7.23 14.59
N CYS A 76 4.06 7.74 15.79
CA CYS A 76 5.42 8.03 16.21
C CYS A 76 5.84 7.03 17.29
N LEU A 77 7.01 6.43 17.13
CA LEU A 77 7.66 5.55 18.08
C LEU A 77 8.89 6.27 18.64
N ALA A 78 8.93 6.46 19.95
CA ALA A 78 10.09 7.01 20.62
C ALA A 78 11.05 5.87 21.02
N GLN A 79 12.32 5.99 20.63
CA GLN A 79 13.38 5.06 21.04
C GLN A 79 14.58 5.90 21.56
N GLY A 80 14.71 6.02 22.85
CA GLY A 80 15.67 6.92 23.46
C GLY A 80 15.38 8.39 23.07
N ARG A 81 16.39 9.06 22.50
CA ARG A 81 16.27 10.45 21.99
C ARG A 81 15.76 10.52 20.54
N HIS A 82 15.53 9.40 19.87
CA HIS A 82 15.12 9.35 18.48
C HIS A 82 13.61 9.11 18.36
N ARG A 83 12.99 9.74 17.37
CA ARG A 83 11.59 9.57 17.00
C ARG A 83 11.52 8.96 15.60
N TYR A 84 10.77 7.88 15.49
CA TYR A 84 10.56 7.14 14.25
C TYR A 84 9.09 7.20 13.88
N TYR A 85 8.81 7.46 12.63
CA TYR A 85 7.46 7.59 12.09
C TYR A 85 7.18 6.45 11.13
N ARG A 86 5.99 5.90 11.18
CA ARG A 86 5.49 4.87 10.25
C ARG A 86 4.02 5.10 9.98
N LEU A 87 3.48 4.49 8.91
CA LEU A 87 2.02 4.48 8.69
C LEU A 87 1.30 3.91 9.92
N ALA A 88 0.14 4.49 10.25
CA ALA A 88 -0.65 4.08 11.40
C ALA A 88 -1.18 2.65 11.29
N GLY A 89 -1.26 2.10 10.08
CA GLY A 89 -1.64 0.71 9.85
C GLY A 89 -1.90 0.38 8.39
N ALA A 90 -2.22 -0.87 8.12
CA ALA A 90 -2.50 -1.38 6.79
C ALA A 90 -3.70 -0.70 6.10
N HIS A 91 -4.68 -0.21 6.87
CA HIS A 91 -5.81 0.53 6.33
C HIS A 91 -5.39 1.87 5.71
N ILE A 92 -4.35 2.53 6.24
CA ILE A 92 -3.79 3.75 5.65
C ILE A 92 -3.03 3.41 4.37
N ALA A 93 -2.25 2.33 4.36
CA ALA A 93 -1.59 1.86 3.14
C ALA A 93 -2.62 1.57 2.02
N ALA A 94 -3.70 0.88 2.34
CA ALA A 94 -4.78 0.59 1.39
C ALA A 94 -5.48 1.88 0.88
N LEU A 95 -5.68 2.87 1.74
CA LEU A 95 -6.21 4.19 1.32
C LEU A 95 -5.28 4.85 0.30
N LEU A 96 -3.97 4.87 0.57
CA LEU A 96 -2.98 5.46 -0.34
C LEU A 96 -2.92 4.70 -1.68
N GLU A 97 -2.97 3.37 -1.67
CA GLU A 97 -3.02 2.56 -2.88
C GLU A 97 -4.25 2.87 -3.74
N ASN A 98 -5.43 3.01 -3.12
CA ASN A 98 -6.66 3.39 -3.82
C ASN A 98 -6.55 4.79 -4.42
N LEU A 99 -6.02 5.77 -3.69
CA LEU A 99 -5.79 7.13 -4.19
C LEU A 99 -4.82 7.15 -5.36
N MET A 100 -3.72 6.38 -5.30
CA MET A 100 -2.79 6.22 -6.41
C MET A 100 -3.50 5.65 -7.65
N GLY A 101 -4.34 4.62 -7.47
CA GLY A 101 -5.11 4.01 -8.56
C GLY A 101 -6.05 5.03 -9.24
N VAL A 102 -6.81 5.80 -8.47
CA VAL A 102 -7.70 6.84 -8.98
C VAL A 102 -6.91 7.94 -9.71
N SER A 103 -5.78 8.38 -9.13
CA SER A 103 -4.93 9.42 -9.72
C SER A 103 -4.32 8.98 -11.05
N MET A 104 -3.90 7.73 -11.17
CA MET A 104 -3.37 7.18 -12.42
C MET A 104 -4.43 7.06 -13.51
N GLN A 105 -5.67 6.73 -13.16
CA GLN A 105 -6.79 6.70 -14.11
C GLN A 105 -7.14 8.11 -14.63
N ALA A 106 -7.14 9.11 -13.75
CA ALA A 106 -7.43 10.50 -14.10
C ALA A 106 -6.33 11.14 -14.98
N HIS A 107 -5.09 10.69 -14.83
CA HIS A 107 -3.91 11.28 -15.48
C HIS A 107 -3.10 10.24 -16.23
N LYS A 108 -3.64 9.73 -17.35
CA LYS A 108 -3.01 8.68 -18.19
C LYS A 108 -1.60 9.02 -18.72
N THR A 109 -1.20 10.28 -18.66
CA THR A 109 0.10 10.78 -19.11
C THR A 109 1.17 10.85 -18.01
N LEU A 110 0.81 10.57 -16.75
CA LEU A 110 1.78 10.58 -15.67
C LEU A 110 2.75 9.41 -15.82
N LEU A 111 4.00 9.72 -16.09
CA LEU A 111 5.07 8.73 -16.00
C LEU A 111 5.28 8.36 -14.52
N PRO A 112 5.42 7.07 -14.21
CA PRO A 112 5.70 6.66 -12.84
C PRO A 112 7.03 7.27 -12.37
N SER A 113 7.01 8.02 -11.29
CA SER A 113 8.23 8.51 -10.61
C SER A 113 9.06 7.40 -9.96
N THR A 114 8.60 6.15 -10.08
CA THR A 114 9.26 4.98 -9.52
C THR A 114 10.62 4.77 -10.19
N PRO A 115 11.73 4.70 -9.43
CA PRO A 115 13.04 4.38 -9.94
C PRO A 115 13.04 3.09 -10.77
N VAL A 116 13.88 3.03 -11.82
CA VAL A 116 13.88 1.94 -12.81
C VAL A 116 14.04 0.56 -12.16
N ASN A 117 14.95 0.44 -11.19
CA ASN A 117 15.19 -0.80 -10.43
C ASN A 117 13.99 -1.26 -9.58
N LEU A 118 13.05 -0.36 -9.29
CA LEU A 118 11.83 -0.67 -8.53
C LEU A 118 10.60 -0.91 -9.41
N ARG A 119 10.70 -0.75 -10.73
CA ARG A 119 9.56 -0.91 -11.65
C ARG A 119 9.19 -2.36 -11.83
N TYR A 120 10.18 -3.24 -11.96
CA TYR A 120 9.95 -4.65 -12.19
C TYR A 120 9.32 -5.34 -10.96
N ALA A 121 9.99 -5.26 -9.81
CA ALA A 121 9.50 -5.85 -8.58
C ALA A 121 9.92 -5.02 -7.36
N ARG A 122 8.97 -4.73 -6.49
CA ARG A 122 9.21 -3.99 -5.24
C ARG A 122 8.22 -4.40 -4.17
N THR A 123 8.54 -4.06 -2.92
CA THR A 123 7.56 -4.15 -1.85
C THR A 123 6.69 -2.89 -1.82
N CYS A 124 5.38 -3.09 -1.62
CA CYS A 124 4.43 -2.04 -1.29
C CYS A 124 3.82 -2.41 0.06
N TYR A 125 4.27 -1.76 1.11
CA TYR A 125 4.00 -2.12 2.50
C TYR A 125 4.45 -3.57 2.79
N ASP A 126 3.57 -4.57 2.77
CA ASP A 126 3.88 -5.97 2.98
C ASP A 126 3.56 -6.86 1.76
N HIS A 127 3.25 -6.26 0.63
CA HIS A 127 2.90 -6.93 -0.62
C HIS A 127 4.00 -6.84 -1.67
N LEU A 128 3.98 -7.74 -2.64
CA LEU A 128 4.71 -7.61 -3.90
C LEU A 128 3.97 -6.61 -4.80
N ALA A 129 4.70 -5.69 -5.41
CA ALA A 129 4.21 -4.73 -6.39
C ALA A 129 5.19 -4.62 -7.57
N GLY A 130 4.79 -3.90 -8.62
CA GLY A 130 5.53 -3.73 -9.86
C GLY A 130 5.00 -4.62 -10.97
N GLU A 131 5.69 -4.61 -12.11
CA GLU A 131 5.31 -5.35 -13.31
C GLU A 131 5.10 -6.85 -13.04
N LEU A 132 5.98 -7.44 -12.23
CA LEU A 132 5.88 -8.84 -11.84
C LEU A 132 4.56 -9.15 -11.11
N ALA A 133 4.14 -8.29 -10.17
CA ALA A 133 2.89 -8.48 -9.44
C ALA A 133 1.67 -8.37 -10.37
N VAL A 134 1.69 -7.41 -11.30
CA VAL A 134 0.63 -7.23 -12.28
C VAL A 134 0.53 -8.46 -13.19
N ASN A 135 1.64 -8.95 -13.73
CA ASN A 135 1.67 -10.13 -14.59
C ASN A 135 1.15 -11.38 -13.87
N ILE A 136 1.50 -11.57 -12.60
CA ILE A 136 0.96 -12.67 -11.78
C ILE A 136 -0.56 -12.52 -11.62
N TYR A 137 -1.02 -11.32 -11.29
CA TYR A 137 -2.44 -11.04 -11.10
C TYR A 137 -3.25 -11.29 -12.37
N GLU A 138 -2.79 -10.81 -13.53
CA GLU A 138 -3.43 -11.04 -14.84
C GLU A 138 -3.48 -12.53 -15.19
N CYS A 139 -2.40 -13.28 -14.89
CA CYS A 139 -2.39 -14.71 -15.05
C CYS A 139 -3.45 -15.38 -14.17
N MET A 140 -3.55 -14.99 -12.90
CA MET A 140 -4.56 -15.54 -11.99
C MET A 140 -5.99 -15.26 -12.43
N LEU A 141 -6.25 -14.09 -13.03
CA LEU A 141 -7.55 -13.76 -13.64
C LEU A 141 -7.83 -14.67 -14.84
N ARG A 142 -6.87 -14.80 -15.77
CA ARG A 142 -6.98 -15.62 -16.98
C ARG A 142 -7.23 -17.09 -16.63
N GLU A 143 -6.52 -17.63 -15.66
CA GLU A 143 -6.65 -19.00 -15.19
C GLU A 143 -7.87 -19.22 -14.27
N LYS A 144 -8.69 -18.17 -14.05
CA LYS A 144 -9.87 -18.19 -13.17
C LYS A 144 -9.57 -18.58 -11.71
N TRP A 145 -8.35 -18.27 -11.24
CA TRP A 145 -8.01 -18.42 -9.84
C TRP A 145 -8.59 -17.28 -8.99
N LEU A 146 -8.89 -16.16 -9.63
CA LEU A 146 -9.63 -15.05 -9.05
C LEU A 146 -11.06 -15.02 -9.57
N ALA A 147 -11.98 -14.53 -8.75
CA ALA A 147 -13.33 -14.20 -9.19
C ALA A 147 -13.29 -13.10 -10.25
N ALA A 148 -14.38 -12.94 -11.00
CA ALA A 148 -14.44 -11.99 -12.11
C ALA A 148 -14.21 -10.53 -11.70
N ASP A 149 -14.52 -10.19 -10.44
CA ASP A 149 -14.22 -8.87 -9.84
C ASP A 149 -12.75 -8.68 -9.47
N GLY A 150 -11.93 -9.75 -9.57
CA GLY A 150 -10.52 -9.74 -9.19
C GLY A 150 -10.23 -9.62 -7.69
N LEU A 151 -11.24 -9.66 -6.84
CA LEU A 151 -11.11 -9.34 -5.41
C LEU A 151 -11.07 -10.57 -4.51
N ALA A 152 -11.47 -11.73 -4.99
CA ALA A 152 -11.54 -12.95 -4.21
C ALA A 152 -10.92 -14.13 -4.93
N LEU A 153 -10.30 -15.05 -4.17
CA LEU A 153 -9.85 -16.33 -4.68
C LEU A 153 -11.05 -17.27 -4.93
N THR A 154 -11.06 -17.91 -6.08
CA THR A 154 -11.96 -19.06 -6.33
C THR A 154 -11.48 -20.29 -5.55
N SER A 155 -12.35 -21.30 -5.40
CA SER A 155 -11.95 -22.57 -4.78
C SER A 155 -10.80 -23.23 -5.54
N ALA A 156 -10.81 -23.14 -6.89
CA ALA A 156 -9.71 -23.62 -7.73
C ALA A 156 -8.42 -22.85 -7.51
N GLY A 157 -8.48 -21.51 -7.42
CA GLY A 157 -7.34 -20.66 -7.15
C GLY A 157 -6.74 -20.93 -5.77
N LYS A 158 -7.60 -21.12 -4.75
CA LYS A 158 -7.16 -21.50 -3.42
C LYS A 158 -6.40 -22.83 -3.43
N ALA A 159 -6.98 -23.89 -3.99
CA ALA A 159 -6.36 -25.21 -4.08
C ALA A 159 -5.03 -25.17 -4.86
N GLN A 160 -4.94 -24.34 -5.90
CA GLN A 160 -3.72 -24.20 -6.68
C GLN A 160 -2.62 -23.48 -5.90
N LEU A 161 -2.95 -22.38 -5.22
CA LEU A 161 -1.99 -21.67 -4.38
C LEU A 161 -1.48 -22.52 -3.21
N GLU A 162 -2.35 -23.29 -2.56
CA GLU A 162 -1.97 -24.23 -1.50
C GLU A 162 -1.03 -25.33 -2.03
N ARG A 163 -1.28 -25.85 -3.24
CA ARG A 163 -0.37 -26.78 -3.93
C ARG A 163 1.00 -26.18 -4.20
N LEU A 164 1.07 -24.87 -4.40
CA LEU A 164 2.30 -24.12 -4.60
C LEU A 164 3.01 -23.77 -3.27
N GLY A 165 2.48 -24.23 -2.15
CA GLY A 165 3.04 -23.96 -0.81
C GLY A 165 2.66 -22.59 -0.25
N ALA A 166 1.70 -21.88 -0.86
CA ALA A 166 1.22 -20.64 -0.31
C ALA A 166 0.40 -20.90 0.97
N VAL A 167 0.81 -20.28 2.07
CA VAL A 167 0.02 -20.27 3.30
C VAL A 167 -1.01 -19.15 3.20
N LEU A 168 -2.23 -19.52 2.88
CA LEU A 168 -3.35 -18.58 2.79
C LEU A 168 -3.79 -18.19 4.21
N ASN A 169 -3.35 -17.01 4.64
CA ASN A 169 -3.69 -16.48 5.96
C ASN A 169 -5.10 -15.90 5.90
N THR A 170 -6.07 -16.62 6.47
CA THR A 170 -7.49 -16.25 6.51
C THR A 170 -7.80 -15.16 7.54
N ARG A 171 -6.94 -14.18 7.73
CA ARG A 171 -7.26 -13.05 8.61
C ARG A 171 -8.35 -12.20 7.95
N PRO A 172 -9.55 -12.07 8.58
CA PRO A 172 -10.75 -11.48 7.96
C PRO A 172 -10.65 -9.96 7.65
N ARG A 173 -9.55 -9.31 8.00
CA ARG A 173 -9.34 -7.85 7.83
C ARG A 173 -8.60 -7.44 6.56
N ARG A 174 -8.18 -8.37 5.71
CA ARG A 174 -7.50 -8.07 4.43
C ARG A 174 -8.21 -8.76 3.28
N LYS A 175 -8.38 -8.04 2.17
CA LYS A 175 -8.73 -8.65 0.90
C LYS A 175 -7.61 -9.63 0.53
N PRO A 176 -7.90 -10.92 0.28
CA PRO A 176 -6.86 -11.92 0.02
C PRO A 176 -6.12 -11.68 -1.30
N CYS A 177 -6.69 -10.87 -2.18
CA CYS A 177 -6.14 -10.52 -3.48
C CYS A 177 -6.28 -9.02 -3.71
N CYS A 178 -5.15 -8.35 -3.78
CA CYS A 178 -4.98 -7.09 -4.46
C CYS A 178 -3.85 -7.30 -5.49
N PRO A 179 -3.58 -6.37 -6.41
CA PRO A 179 -2.49 -6.51 -7.39
C PRO A 179 -1.08 -6.66 -6.78
N CYS A 180 -1.00 -6.93 -5.49
CA CYS A 180 0.22 -7.17 -4.73
C CYS A 180 0.12 -8.52 -4.01
N LEU A 181 1.09 -9.41 -4.27
CA LEU A 181 1.15 -10.75 -3.67
C LEU A 181 2.43 -10.88 -2.85
N ASP A 182 2.33 -11.46 -1.66
CA ASP A 182 3.49 -11.82 -0.84
C ASP A 182 3.83 -13.29 -1.04
N TRP A 183 4.98 -13.57 -1.69
CA TRP A 183 5.44 -14.92 -2.03
C TRP A 183 6.64 -15.30 -1.19
N ARG A 184 6.44 -16.18 -0.25
CA ARG A 184 7.53 -16.67 0.61
C ARG A 184 8.49 -17.57 -0.18
N GLY A 185 9.79 -17.24 -0.13
CA GLY A 185 10.86 -18.04 -0.72
C GLY A 185 11.12 -17.83 -2.20
N TRP A 186 10.22 -17.17 -2.93
CA TRP A 186 10.44 -16.84 -4.34
C TRP A 186 11.05 -15.46 -4.56
N ILE A 187 10.99 -14.65 -3.54
CA ILE A 187 11.60 -13.33 -3.51
C ILE A 187 12.46 -13.18 -2.25
N THR A 188 13.51 -12.42 -2.37
CA THR A 188 14.28 -11.89 -1.24
C THR A 188 14.08 -10.39 -1.15
N ARG A 189 13.95 -9.90 0.08
CA ARG A 189 13.86 -8.47 0.37
C ARG A 189 15.24 -7.98 0.79
N THR A 190 15.75 -6.96 0.12
CA THR A 190 16.94 -6.28 0.59
C THR A 190 16.59 -5.51 1.86
N PRO A 191 17.20 -5.82 3.03
CA PRO A 191 16.92 -5.08 4.26
C PRO A 191 17.15 -3.58 4.05
N GLY A 192 16.13 -2.78 4.35
CA GLY A 192 16.25 -1.34 4.22
C GLY A 192 15.82 -0.76 2.87
N TYR A 193 15.49 -1.57 1.87
CA TYR A 193 15.10 -1.12 0.54
C TYR A 193 13.75 -1.72 0.11
N ARG A 194 13.06 -1.03 -0.80
CA ARG A 194 11.81 -1.55 -1.42
C ARG A 194 12.10 -2.57 -2.53
N GLU A 195 13.35 -2.68 -2.95
CA GLU A 195 13.78 -3.58 -3.99
C GLU A 195 13.57 -5.04 -3.57
N VAL A 196 13.06 -5.81 -4.51
CA VAL A 196 12.81 -7.24 -4.36
C VAL A 196 13.60 -7.95 -5.44
N GLN A 197 14.38 -8.93 -5.04
CA GLN A 197 15.07 -9.84 -5.95
C GLN A 197 14.30 -11.16 -6.03
N VAL A 198 14.07 -11.63 -7.25
CA VAL A 198 13.46 -12.94 -7.47
C VAL A 198 14.54 -14.00 -7.35
N THR A 199 14.35 -14.96 -6.45
CA THR A 199 15.29 -16.08 -6.26
C THR A 199 15.27 -17.03 -7.46
N ASP A 200 16.28 -17.87 -7.62
CA ASP A 200 16.30 -18.85 -8.73
C ASP A 200 15.15 -19.86 -8.62
N SER A 201 14.77 -20.25 -7.40
CA SER A 201 13.56 -21.04 -7.17
C SER A 201 12.29 -20.26 -7.54
N GLY A 202 12.25 -18.96 -7.28
CA GLY A 202 11.20 -18.07 -7.70
C GLY A 202 11.12 -17.95 -9.22
N LYS A 203 12.24 -17.76 -9.91
CA LYS A 203 12.28 -17.70 -11.39
C LYS A 203 11.74 -18.99 -12.01
N ALA A 204 12.20 -20.14 -11.50
CA ALA A 204 11.71 -21.45 -11.98
C ALA A 204 10.21 -21.65 -11.72
N ALA A 205 9.73 -21.27 -10.55
CA ALA A 205 8.32 -21.34 -10.20
C ALA A 205 7.46 -20.40 -11.07
N LEU A 206 7.85 -19.14 -11.22
CA LEU A 206 7.15 -18.13 -12.02
C LEU A 206 7.09 -18.53 -13.50
N SER A 207 8.19 -19.05 -14.06
CA SER A 207 8.22 -19.56 -15.44
C SER A 207 7.27 -20.74 -15.62
N ARG A 208 7.34 -21.72 -14.73
CA ARG A 208 6.53 -22.96 -14.85
C ARG A 208 5.04 -22.72 -14.60
N LEU A 209 4.67 -21.85 -13.66
CA LEU A 209 3.31 -21.73 -13.16
C LEU A 209 2.54 -20.58 -13.80
N PHE A 210 3.24 -19.51 -14.15
CA PHE A 210 2.64 -18.30 -14.71
C PHE A 210 3.10 -18.03 -16.15
N ASN A 211 3.96 -18.89 -16.71
CA ASN A 211 4.57 -18.72 -18.03
C ASN A 211 5.26 -17.35 -18.19
N LEU A 212 5.85 -16.84 -17.11
CA LEU A 212 6.52 -15.55 -17.07
C LEU A 212 8.02 -15.72 -17.28
N LYS A 213 8.58 -15.00 -18.26
CA LYS A 213 10.03 -14.86 -18.41
C LYS A 213 10.52 -13.83 -17.37
N VAL A 214 11.23 -14.29 -16.37
CA VAL A 214 11.82 -13.43 -15.34
C VAL A 214 13.20 -13.02 -15.83
N SER A 215 13.34 -11.78 -16.26
CA SER A 215 14.65 -11.19 -16.56
C SER A 215 15.48 -11.08 -15.30
N GLY A 216 16.74 -11.49 -15.37
CA GLY A 216 17.69 -11.40 -14.26
C GLY A 216 18.20 -9.99 -14.05
#